data_1d11b325864c2d1050abe1b3849c79ce
#
_entry.id   1d11b325864c2d1050abe1b3849c79ce
#
_cell.length_a   1.000
_cell.length_b   1.000
_cell.length_c   1.000
_cell.angle_alpha   90.00
_cell.angle_beta   90.00
_cell.angle_gamma   90.00
#
_symmetry.space_group_name_H-M   'P 1'
#
loop_
_entity.id
_entity.type
_entity.pdbx_description
1 polymer ?
#
loop_
_entity_poly.entity_id
_entity_poly.type
_entity_poly.pdbx_seq_one_letter_code
_entity_poly.pdbx_strand_id
1 'polypeptide(L)'
;MNIILLGPPGAGKGTQAEYISKKFDLNKVSTGDLFRENIKNNSPLGQKANEFVNSGKLVPDQIVTDMINNWLISNTDNWLLDGFPRTINQAKSLNQILKSCNQILNSVLLISVPNNMLVDRLLERQKIEKRSDDNMETIQVR
;
A
#
# COMPACT_ATOMS: atom_id res chain seq x y z
N MET A 1 16.94 7.85 -0.91
CA MET A 1 15.75 8.71 -1.22
C MET A 1 14.49 7.94 -0.87
N ASN A 2 13.63 8.52 -0.01
CA ASN A 2 12.47 7.84 0.56
C ASN A 2 11.20 8.55 0.08
N ILE A 3 10.31 7.83 -0.60
CA ILE A 3 9.14 8.39 -1.28
C ILE A 3 7.87 7.66 -0.85
N ILE A 4 6.79 8.42 -0.68
CA ILE A 4 5.44 7.89 -0.54
C ILE A 4 4.64 8.21 -1.79
N LEU A 5 3.92 7.23 -2.32
CA LEU A 5 3.02 7.38 -3.45
C LEU A 5 1.58 7.20 -3.00
N LEU A 6 0.79 8.24 -3.12
CA LEU A 6 -0.62 8.29 -2.76
C LEU A 6 -1.52 8.44 -3.99
N GLY A 7 -2.76 8.07 -3.83
CA GLY A 7 -3.80 8.22 -4.86
C GLY A 7 -4.91 7.17 -4.72
N PRO A 8 -6.05 7.36 -5.37
CA PRO A 8 -7.16 6.43 -5.28
C PRO A 8 -6.85 5.08 -5.96
N PRO A 9 -7.60 4.01 -5.63
CA PRO A 9 -7.55 2.77 -6.39
C PRO A 9 -7.81 3.04 -7.88
N GLY A 10 -7.11 2.36 -8.79
CA GLY A 10 -7.24 2.58 -10.23
C GLY A 10 -6.47 3.79 -10.79
N ALA A 11 -5.84 4.62 -9.94
CA ALA A 11 -5.08 5.80 -10.40
C ALA A 11 -3.77 5.48 -11.15
N GLY A 12 -3.34 4.21 -11.16
CA GLY A 12 -2.08 3.81 -11.78
C GLY A 12 -0.86 3.88 -10.86
N LYS A 13 -1.08 3.96 -9.53
CA LYS A 13 0.01 3.99 -8.55
C LYS A 13 1.04 2.88 -8.74
N GLY A 14 0.59 1.63 -8.85
CA GLY A 14 1.50 0.48 -9.00
C GLY A 14 2.38 0.59 -10.24
N THR A 15 1.83 1.02 -11.38
CA THR A 15 2.58 1.24 -12.61
C THR A 15 3.62 2.36 -12.45
N GLN A 16 3.23 3.48 -11.84
CA GLN A 16 4.14 4.58 -11.58
C GLN A 16 5.19 4.23 -10.53
N ALA A 17 4.80 3.49 -9.49
CA ALA A 17 5.72 3.00 -8.47
C ALA A 17 6.81 2.11 -9.07
N GLU A 18 6.44 1.22 -10.00
CA GLU A 18 7.37 0.36 -10.72
C GLU A 18 8.37 1.17 -11.56
N TYR A 19 7.85 2.16 -12.30
CA TYR A 19 8.69 3.02 -13.13
C TYR A 19 9.66 3.87 -12.28
N ILE A 20 9.15 4.50 -11.21
CA ILE A 20 9.94 5.35 -10.31
C ILE A 20 11.00 4.50 -9.59
N SER A 21 10.62 3.33 -9.05
CA SER A 21 11.55 2.48 -8.33
C SER A 21 12.70 2.01 -9.21
N LYS A 22 12.45 1.63 -10.45
CA LYS A 22 13.51 1.25 -11.41
C LYS A 22 14.42 2.43 -11.78
N LYS A 23 13.81 3.60 -12.00
CA LYS A 23 14.57 4.80 -12.42
C LYS A 23 15.50 5.32 -11.33
N PHE A 24 15.13 5.22 -10.08
CA PHE A 24 15.86 5.79 -8.93
C PHE A 24 16.46 4.72 -8.01
N ASP A 25 16.42 3.46 -8.41
CA ASP A 25 16.92 2.31 -7.64
C ASP A 25 16.36 2.28 -6.21
N LEU A 26 15.00 2.27 -6.12
CA LEU A 26 14.29 2.26 -4.85
C LEU A 26 13.72 0.89 -4.53
N ASN A 27 13.87 0.47 -3.29
CA ASN A 27 13.16 -0.68 -2.74
C ASN A 27 11.66 -0.35 -2.65
N LYS A 28 10.85 -0.95 -3.52
CA LYS A 28 9.42 -0.70 -3.58
C LYS A 28 8.66 -1.69 -2.73
N VAL A 29 7.68 -1.20 -1.97
CA VAL A 29 6.67 -2.03 -1.32
C VAL A 29 5.29 -1.40 -1.43
N SER A 30 4.29 -2.20 -1.72
CA SER A 30 2.89 -1.83 -1.57
C SER A 30 2.27 -2.55 -0.38
N THR A 31 1.33 -1.89 0.31
CA THR A 31 0.58 -2.55 1.40
C THR A 31 -0.14 -3.79 0.91
N GLY A 32 -0.68 -3.77 -0.31
CA GLY A 32 -1.32 -4.95 -0.90
C GLY A 32 -0.37 -6.12 -1.11
N ASP A 33 0.86 -5.86 -1.53
CA ASP A 33 1.87 -6.90 -1.71
C ASP A 33 2.33 -7.46 -0.37
N LEU A 34 2.57 -6.58 0.62
CA LEU A 34 2.89 -7.02 1.99
C LEU A 34 1.81 -7.93 2.59
N PHE A 35 0.53 -7.59 2.41
CA PHE A 35 -0.55 -8.45 2.87
C PHE A 35 -0.52 -9.81 2.19
N ARG A 36 -0.46 -9.83 0.86
CA ARG A 36 -0.42 -11.08 0.09
C ARG A 36 0.77 -11.96 0.48
N GLU A 37 1.94 -11.36 0.62
CA GLU A 37 3.16 -12.07 1.02
C GLU A 37 3.06 -12.62 2.44
N ASN A 38 2.63 -11.81 3.42
CA ASN A 38 2.48 -12.25 4.81
C ASN A 38 1.43 -13.36 4.94
N ILE A 39 0.30 -13.28 4.22
CA ILE A 39 -0.72 -14.32 4.20
C ILE A 39 -0.16 -15.61 3.56
N LYS A 40 0.51 -15.49 2.41
CA LYS A 40 1.11 -16.63 1.71
C LYS A 40 2.15 -17.35 2.56
N ASN A 41 2.97 -16.58 3.28
CA ASN A 41 4.02 -17.11 4.16
C ASN A 41 3.50 -17.53 5.54
N ASN A 42 2.19 -17.40 5.77
CA ASN A 42 1.54 -17.74 7.04
C ASN A 42 2.21 -17.08 8.27
N SER A 43 2.70 -15.86 8.12
CA SER A 43 3.32 -15.10 9.20
C SER A 43 2.29 -14.77 10.29
N PRO A 44 2.71 -14.50 11.55
CA PRO A 44 1.78 -14.11 12.62
C PRO A 44 0.93 -12.88 12.27
N LEU A 45 1.49 -11.89 11.56
CA LEU A 45 0.76 -10.72 11.07
C LEU A 45 -0.15 -11.08 9.89
N GLY A 46 0.29 -12.00 9.02
CA GLY A 46 -0.51 -12.51 7.91
C GLY A 46 -1.73 -13.29 8.38
N GLN A 47 -1.59 -14.13 9.40
CA GLN A 47 -2.71 -14.86 10.01
C GLN A 47 -3.76 -13.89 10.56
N LYS A 48 -3.33 -12.90 11.36
CA LYS A 48 -4.23 -11.86 11.88
C LYS A 48 -4.91 -11.06 10.76
N ALA A 49 -4.17 -10.66 9.74
CA ALA A 49 -4.73 -9.92 8.60
C ALA A 49 -5.75 -10.77 7.82
N ASN A 50 -5.47 -12.06 7.63
CA ASN A 50 -6.34 -12.97 6.89
C ASN A 50 -7.71 -13.17 7.55
N GLU A 51 -7.80 -13.14 8.88
CA GLU A 51 -9.07 -13.19 9.62
C GLU A 51 -9.99 -12.01 9.24
N PHE A 52 -9.42 -10.79 9.11
CA PHE A 52 -10.16 -9.60 8.70
C PHE A 52 -10.54 -9.65 7.22
N VAL A 53 -9.61 -10.04 6.35
CA VAL A 53 -9.85 -10.15 4.91
C VAL A 53 -10.96 -11.17 4.62
N ASN A 54 -10.90 -12.35 5.22
CA ASN A 54 -11.90 -13.41 5.05
C ASN A 54 -13.28 -13.04 5.61
N SER A 55 -13.33 -12.19 6.63
CA SER A 55 -14.59 -11.68 7.20
C SER A 55 -15.14 -10.44 6.49
N GLY A 56 -14.46 -9.97 5.41
CA GLY A 56 -14.83 -8.75 4.68
C GLY A 56 -14.63 -7.45 5.48
N LYS A 57 -13.88 -7.50 6.58
CA LYS A 57 -13.60 -6.35 7.44
C LYS A 57 -12.32 -5.64 7.01
N LEU A 58 -12.23 -4.35 7.32
CA LEU A 58 -10.99 -3.61 7.15
C LEU A 58 -9.93 -4.14 8.14
N VAL A 59 -8.72 -4.34 7.63
CA VAL A 59 -7.58 -4.70 8.48
C VAL A 59 -7.26 -3.51 9.39
N PRO A 60 -7.14 -3.72 10.72
CA PRO A 60 -6.83 -2.63 11.65
C PRO A 60 -5.53 -1.92 11.32
N ASP A 61 -5.52 -0.58 11.49
CA ASP A 61 -4.35 0.28 11.19
C ASP A 61 -3.06 -0.22 11.88
N GLN A 62 -3.17 -0.80 13.08
CA GLN A 62 -2.02 -1.33 13.80
C GLN A 62 -1.33 -2.47 13.06
N ILE A 63 -2.09 -3.42 12.51
CA ILE A 63 -1.52 -4.56 11.78
C ILE A 63 -0.77 -4.06 10.53
N VAL A 64 -1.38 -3.12 9.80
CA VAL A 64 -0.74 -2.50 8.61
C VAL A 64 0.54 -1.78 9.00
N THR A 65 0.48 -1.03 10.09
CA THR A 65 1.62 -0.25 10.61
C THR A 65 2.77 -1.17 11.05
N ASP A 66 2.45 -2.28 11.73
CA ASP A 66 3.45 -3.26 12.17
C ASP A 66 4.14 -3.94 10.98
N MET A 67 3.40 -4.26 9.92
CA MET A 67 3.98 -4.80 8.69
C MET A 67 4.94 -3.81 8.02
N ILE A 68 4.54 -2.55 7.92
CA ILE A 68 5.39 -1.48 7.36
C ILE A 68 6.62 -1.24 8.25
N ASN A 69 6.47 -1.25 9.57
CA ASN A 69 7.58 -1.09 10.50
C ASN A 69 8.62 -2.21 10.31
N ASN A 70 8.18 -3.46 10.26
CA ASN A 70 9.06 -4.60 10.04
C ASN A 70 9.80 -4.50 8.70
N TRP A 71 9.11 -4.03 7.67
CA TRP A 71 9.73 -3.84 6.36
C TRP A 71 10.76 -2.69 6.37
N LEU A 72 10.45 -1.55 7.01
CA LEU A 72 11.34 -0.38 7.11
C LEU A 72 12.61 -0.66 7.93
N ILE A 73 12.55 -1.54 8.93
CA ILE A 73 13.74 -1.98 9.70
C ILE A 73 14.75 -2.67 8.77
N SER A 74 14.27 -3.43 7.79
CA SER A 74 15.11 -4.13 6.82
C SER A 74 15.48 -3.28 5.60
N ASN A 75 14.83 -2.12 5.42
CA ASN A 75 15.02 -1.23 4.28
C ASN A 75 15.23 0.20 4.78
N THR A 76 16.46 0.50 5.16
CA THR A 76 16.79 1.77 5.86
C THR A 76 16.85 2.98 4.93
N ASP A 77 17.12 2.76 3.64
CA ASP A 77 17.30 3.82 2.65
C ASP A 77 16.73 3.44 1.28
N ASN A 78 16.50 4.45 0.46
CA ASN A 78 16.09 4.27 -0.94
C ASN A 78 14.83 3.40 -1.08
N TRP A 79 13.72 3.86 -0.51
CA TRP A 79 12.47 3.12 -0.59
C TRP A 79 11.30 3.95 -1.15
N LEU A 80 10.32 3.21 -1.67
CA LEU A 80 9.05 3.73 -2.13
C LEU A 80 7.90 2.95 -1.50
N LEU A 81 7.05 3.65 -0.71
CA LEU A 81 5.82 3.09 -0.16
C LEU A 81 4.64 3.41 -1.08
N ASP A 82 3.98 2.38 -1.61
CA ASP A 82 2.77 2.50 -2.43
C ASP A 82 1.52 2.19 -1.60
N GLY A 83 0.66 3.19 -1.45
CA GLY A 83 -0.63 3.04 -0.80
C GLY A 83 -0.60 3.00 0.74
N PHE A 84 0.44 3.52 1.36
CA PHE A 84 0.53 3.79 2.80
C PHE A 84 1.23 5.15 3.01
N PRO A 85 0.75 5.98 3.97
CA PRO A 85 -0.41 5.80 4.84
C PRO A 85 -1.75 6.06 4.11
N ARG A 86 -2.86 5.51 4.64
CA ARG A 86 -4.23 5.75 4.14
C ARG A 86 -5.11 6.47 5.14
N THR A 87 -4.70 6.53 6.40
CA THR A 87 -5.39 7.24 7.48
C THR A 87 -4.44 8.20 8.19
N ILE A 88 -5.01 9.17 8.91
CA ILE A 88 -4.23 10.12 9.74
C ILE A 88 -3.46 9.35 10.82
N ASN A 89 -4.06 8.30 11.40
CA ASN A 89 -3.40 7.50 12.43
C ASN A 89 -2.19 6.76 11.86
N GLN A 90 -2.32 6.16 10.67
CA GLN A 90 -1.19 5.54 9.98
C GLN A 90 -0.09 6.56 9.66
N ALA A 91 -0.43 7.77 9.24
CA ALA A 91 0.55 8.82 8.97
C ALA A 91 1.32 9.25 10.24
N LYS A 92 0.62 9.38 11.37
CA LYS A 92 1.25 9.67 12.66
C LYS A 92 2.19 8.54 13.10
N SER A 93 1.75 7.28 12.96
CA SER A 93 2.56 6.11 13.29
C SER A 93 3.79 6.01 12.38
N LEU A 94 3.63 6.23 11.07
CA LEU A 94 4.78 6.25 10.14
C LEU A 94 5.82 7.31 10.55
N ASN A 95 5.37 8.51 10.91
CA ASN A 95 6.27 9.57 11.36
C ASN A 95 7.06 9.17 12.63
N GLN A 96 6.42 8.44 13.56
CA GLN A 96 7.11 7.90 14.74
C GLN A 96 8.13 6.82 14.37
N ILE A 97 7.76 5.89 13.47
CA ILE A 97 8.65 4.84 12.98
C ILE A 97 9.88 5.45 12.31
N LEU A 98 9.69 6.40 11.39
CA LEU A 98 10.80 7.06 10.69
C LEU A 98 11.76 7.76 11.65
N LYS A 99 11.22 8.43 12.68
CA LYS A 99 12.05 9.05 13.73
C LYS A 99 12.84 8.00 14.53
N SER A 100 12.21 6.89 14.92
CA SER A 100 12.88 5.82 15.69
C SER A 100 13.97 5.12 14.88
N CYS A 101 13.79 4.99 13.56
CA CYS A 101 14.77 4.41 12.64
C CYS A 101 15.78 5.43 12.08
N ASN A 102 15.72 6.70 12.51
CA ASN A 102 16.56 7.80 11.99
C ASN A 102 16.47 7.96 10.47
N GLN A 103 15.28 7.74 9.91
CA GLN A 103 15.00 7.86 8.48
C GLN A 103 14.26 9.15 8.17
N ILE A 104 14.50 9.69 6.98
CA ILE A 104 13.89 10.94 6.51
C ILE A 104 12.98 10.63 5.33
N LEU A 105 11.75 11.15 5.36
CA LEU A 105 10.86 11.18 4.21
C LEU A 105 11.23 12.36 3.30
N ASN A 106 11.61 12.08 2.06
CA ASN A 106 12.03 13.10 1.10
C ASN A 106 10.85 13.70 0.32
N SER A 107 9.88 12.86 -0.08
CA SER A 107 8.76 13.33 -0.91
C SER A 107 7.51 12.50 -0.73
N VAL A 108 6.36 13.17 -0.89
CA VAL A 108 5.04 12.53 -1.00
C VAL A 108 4.46 12.93 -2.35
N LEU A 109 4.20 11.94 -3.20
CA LEU A 109 3.64 12.14 -4.54
C LEU A 109 2.17 11.70 -4.53
N LEU A 110 1.27 12.58 -4.91
CA LEU A 110 -0.15 12.29 -5.07
C LEU A 110 -0.49 12.14 -6.55
N ILE A 111 -0.97 10.95 -6.95
CA ILE A 111 -1.55 10.73 -8.27
C ILE A 111 -3.04 11.06 -8.22
N SER A 112 -3.43 12.09 -8.94
CA SER A 112 -4.83 12.50 -9.08
C SER A 112 -5.36 12.10 -10.47
N VAL A 113 -6.52 11.46 -10.48
CA VAL A 113 -7.22 11.03 -11.70
C VAL A 113 -8.70 11.37 -11.56
N PRO A 114 -9.37 11.87 -12.60
CA PRO A 114 -10.81 12.10 -12.57
C PRO A 114 -11.60 10.84 -12.22
N ASN A 115 -12.61 10.97 -11.35
CA ASN A 115 -13.36 9.83 -10.81
C ASN A 115 -14.04 8.98 -11.89
N ASN A 116 -14.53 9.61 -12.98
CA ASN A 116 -15.15 8.89 -14.10
C ASN A 116 -14.22 7.90 -14.79
N MET A 117 -12.90 8.14 -14.75
CA MET A 117 -11.92 7.23 -15.33
C MET A 117 -11.50 6.09 -14.37
N LEU A 118 -11.75 6.23 -13.07
CA LEU A 118 -11.31 5.26 -12.08
C LEU A 118 -12.12 3.97 -12.13
N VAL A 119 -13.44 4.09 -12.31
CA VAL A 119 -14.37 2.95 -12.36
C VAL A 119 -14.00 2.01 -13.51
N ASP A 120 -13.85 2.56 -14.72
CA ASP A 120 -13.50 1.79 -15.91
C ASP A 120 -12.16 1.05 -15.74
N ARG A 121 -11.15 1.74 -15.20
CA ARG A 121 -9.83 1.16 -14.94
C ARG A 121 -9.87 0.04 -13.89
N LEU A 122 -10.70 0.18 -12.86
CA LEU A 122 -10.84 -0.86 -11.82
C LEU A 122 -11.53 -2.11 -12.37
N LEU A 123 -12.56 -1.95 -13.19
CA LEU A 123 -13.25 -3.05 -13.87
C LEU A 123 -12.32 -3.76 -14.87
N GLU A 124 -11.51 -3.01 -15.60
CA GLU A 124 -10.51 -3.59 -16.49
C GLU A 124 -9.43 -4.36 -15.73
N ARG A 125 -8.93 -3.79 -14.61
CA ARG A 125 -7.97 -4.46 -13.73
C ARG A 125 -8.52 -5.76 -13.15
N GLN A 126 -9.80 -5.78 -12.75
CA GLN A 126 -10.46 -7.00 -12.27
C GLN A 126 -10.39 -8.13 -13.31
N LYS A 127 -10.65 -7.81 -14.59
CA LYS A 127 -10.61 -8.79 -15.69
C LYS A 127 -9.20 -9.34 -15.90
N ILE A 128 -8.18 -8.49 -15.82
CA ILE A 128 -6.78 -8.86 -16.10
C ILE A 128 -6.14 -9.58 -14.91
N GLU A 129 -6.27 -8.99 -13.70
CA GLU A 129 -5.55 -9.45 -12.51
C GLU A 129 -6.39 -10.39 -11.62
N LYS A 130 -7.67 -10.62 -11.96
CA LYS A 130 -8.61 -11.47 -11.21
C LYS A 130 -8.69 -11.11 -9.71
N ARG A 131 -8.62 -9.82 -9.39
CA ARG A 131 -8.69 -9.33 -8.02
C ARG A 131 -10.12 -9.41 -7.51
N SER A 132 -10.30 -10.05 -6.37
CA SER A 132 -11.62 -10.18 -5.71
C SER A 132 -12.13 -8.86 -5.10
N ASP A 133 -11.22 -7.91 -4.84
CA ASP A 133 -11.51 -6.62 -4.21
C ASP A 133 -11.87 -5.50 -5.21
N ASP A 134 -11.92 -5.78 -6.51
CA ASP A 134 -12.31 -4.84 -7.57
C ASP A 134 -13.71 -5.15 -8.14
N ASN A 135 -14.63 -5.73 -7.35
CA ASN A 135 -16.01 -5.91 -7.78
C ASN A 135 -16.82 -4.61 -7.62
N MET A 136 -17.97 -4.51 -8.33
CA MET A 136 -18.77 -3.28 -8.36
C MET A 136 -19.21 -2.80 -6.98
N GLU A 137 -19.52 -3.72 -6.05
CA GLU A 137 -19.94 -3.37 -4.68
C GLU A 137 -18.80 -2.72 -3.89
N THR A 138 -17.57 -3.27 -4.01
CA THR A 138 -16.40 -2.71 -3.32
C THR A 138 -15.88 -1.43 -3.98
N ILE A 139 -16.07 -1.27 -5.30
CA ILE A 139 -15.69 -0.03 -6.01
C ILE A 139 -16.56 1.15 -5.57
N GLN A 140 -17.85 0.93 -5.31
CA GLN A 140 -18.76 2.00 -4.87
C GLN A 140 -18.53 2.46 -3.43
N VAL A 141 -17.88 1.65 -2.60
CA VAL A 141 -17.59 1.95 -1.18
C VAL A 141 -16.22 2.63 -0.99
N ARG A 142 -15.37 2.62 -2.00
CA ARG A 142 -14.00 3.18 -1.97
C ARG A 142 -13.90 4.56 -2.60
#